data_4a067989ac8021615060aa072baa6060
#
_entry.id   4a067989ac8021615060aa072baa6060
#
_cell.length_a   1.000
_cell.length_b   1.000
_cell.length_c   1.000
_cell.angle_alpha   90.00
_cell.angle_beta   90.00
_cell.angle_gamma   90.00
#
_symmetry.space_group_name_H-M   'P 1'
#
loop_
_entity.id
_entity.type
_entity.pdbx_description
1 polymer ?
#
loop_
_entity_poly.entity_id
_entity_poly.type
_entity_poly.pdbx_seq_one_letter_code
_entity_poly.pdbx_strand_id
1 'polypeptide(L)'
;MTPPKPVTSHQTTLGTDYILNALAEEGLGHLFMVPGGLVDPFMPALARQDKLTPVVAAHEGGAVFMADGYARASGSFGAAIGIGGPGACNMATAVATAKTDGSPLLVMTGEVPLDMEGRGVFQDASQATLDDTAVMAPLARLSKTVGSSKNLNHWFRHALTTMWSQPRGPVHLSLTHDALTGECAADYVKVFGFFAGAEPLSVPAADAALAQLADGNSTRIAFLAGAGVEHDTAAARLKMLAERWSIPVATTLRAKGVFPEDHELSLGVFGYAGSRHATNAILNSDLDCLIVLGSGFNERDTMHWTLRERPTAFMIHVNTDMDELTANGDLGHVVPGSCCGFLDLMHDRADVIAPTLQEGQARRRQWVADIKAGPRLYDVENCSRQTVPIHPAAAITALRKVFPRNGSVLVDSGAHRAFAGHYWTAYEPRTYISATNLGPMGWAIPAAIGVQCARPNTRVAVITGDGCMQMHGIEVQTAARYQLPIIYLVINNGALGNVWLRARQYGALPAELTSIRDHDWAGFARALGHKASPYAIRPSSRARSRRRLPPARRR
;
A
#
# COMPACT_ATOMS: atom_id res chain seq x y z
N MET A 1 -28.63 52.55 8.02
CA MET A 1 -28.59 51.07 8.13
C MET A 1 -29.02 50.52 6.78
N THR A 2 -28.10 49.95 6.05
CA THR A 2 -28.37 49.27 4.78
C THR A 2 -29.05 47.93 5.13
N PRO A 3 -30.17 47.57 4.46
CA PRO A 3 -30.83 46.31 4.72
C PRO A 3 -29.87 45.14 4.46
N PRO A 4 -29.94 44.06 5.25
CA PRO A 4 -29.11 42.87 5.00
C PRO A 4 -29.40 42.37 3.59
N LYS A 5 -28.34 42.01 2.85
CA LYS A 5 -28.46 41.37 1.54
C LYS A 5 -29.35 40.13 1.68
N PRO A 6 -30.23 39.84 0.72
CA PRO A 6 -31.05 38.66 0.75
C PRO A 6 -30.12 37.45 0.86
N VAL A 7 -30.39 36.57 1.84
CA VAL A 7 -29.77 35.25 1.97
C VAL A 7 -30.11 34.53 0.67
N THR A 8 -29.11 34.32 -0.18
CA THR A 8 -29.25 33.45 -1.33
C THR A 8 -29.81 32.12 -0.83
N SER A 9 -30.93 31.68 -1.37
CA SER A 9 -31.52 30.39 -1.07
C SER A 9 -30.47 29.32 -1.39
N HIS A 10 -29.80 28.77 -0.38
CA HIS A 10 -28.91 27.63 -0.60
C HIS A 10 -29.76 26.48 -1.12
N GLN A 11 -29.36 25.92 -2.24
CA GLN A 11 -29.97 24.71 -2.78
C GLN A 11 -29.76 23.59 -1.75
N THR A 12 -30.83 22.89 -1.35
CA THR A 12 -30.75 21.75 -0.42
C THR A 12 -30.67 20.43 -1.20
N THR A 13 -30.06 19.43 -0.58
CA THR A 13 -29.95 18.06 -1.12
C THR A 13 -30.04 17.06 0.03
N LEU A 14 -30.30 15.79 -0.26
CA LEU A 14 -30.24 14.73 0.74
C LEU A 14 -28.78 14.45 1.14
N GLY A 15 -28.58 14.00 2.38
CA GLY A 15 -27.24 13.67 2.88
C GLY A 15 -26.50 12.65 2.01
N THR A 16 -27.20 11.64 1.49
CA THR A 16 -26.61 10.67 0.55
C THR A 16 -26.13 11.31 -0.74
N ASP A 17 -26.96 12.17 -1.37
CA ASP A 17 -26.59 12.86 -2.61
C ASP A 17 -25.43 13.84 -2.36
N TYR A 18 -25.43 14.52 -1.20
CA TYR A 18 -24.31 15.37 -0.78
C TYR A 18 -22.98 14.60 -0.74
N ILE A 19 -22.97 13.44 -0.04
CA ILE A 19 -21.77 12.60 0.09
C ILE A 19 -21.27 12.15 -1.28
N LEU A 20 -22.14 11.61 -2.14
CA LEU A 20 -21.76 11.11 -3.47
C LEU A 20 -21.24 12.25 -4.36
N ASN A 21 -21.88 13.43 -4.34
CA ASN A 21 -21.41 14.59 -5.08
C ASN A 21 -20.04 15.06 -4.57
N ALA A 22 -19.85 15.12 -3.24
CA ALA A 22 -18.57 15.53 -2.65
C ALA A 22 -17.43 14.57 -3.02
N LEU A 23 -17.68 13.24 -2.98
CA LEU A 23 -16.69 12.24 -3.41
C LEU A 23 -16.32 12.42 -4.89
N ALA A 24 -17.29 12.66 -5.76
CA ALA A 24 -17.06 12.91 -7.18
C ALA A 24 -16.28 14.23 -7.40
N GLU A 25 -16.58 15.30 -6.66
CA GLU A 25 -15.85 16.57 -6.69
C GLU A 25 -14.40 16.41 -6.25
N GLU A 26 -14.12 15.53 -5.27
CA GLU A 26 -12.76 15.16 -4.84
C GLU A 26 -12.01 14.30 -5.90
N GLY A 27 -12.70 13.88 -6.96
CA GLY A 27 -12.11 13.13 -8.06
C GLY A 27 -12.16 11.61 -7.89
N LEU A 28 -12.97 11.10 -6.97
CA LEU A 28 -13.18 9.67 -6.83
C LEU A 28 -14.04 9.15 -8.00
N GLY A 29 -13.63 8.04 -8.61
CA GLY A 29 -14.41 7.39 -9.70
C GLY A 29 -15.15 6.13 -9.25
N HIS A 30 -14.79 5.53 -8.10
CA HIS A 30 -15.35 4.27 -7.64
C HIS A 30 -15.63 4.30 -6.14
N LEU A 31 -16.72 3.66 -5.73
CA LEU A 31 -17.10 3.45 -4.33
C LEU A 31 -17.22 1.96 -4.07
N PHE A 32 -16.45 1.43 -3.12
CA PHE A 32 -16.45 0.00 -2.77
C PHE A 32 -17.41 -0.25 -1.62
N MET A 33 -18.26 -1.29 -1.73
CA MET A 33 -19.32 -1.45 -0.75
C MET A 33 -19.82 -2.88 -0.57
N VAL A 34 -20.43 -3.12 0.59
CA VAL A 34 -21.36 -4.21 0.79
C VAL A 34 -22.71 -3.58 1.17
N PRO A 35 -23.77 -3.72 0.33
CA PRO A 35 -25.08 -3.17 0.62
C PRO A 35 -25.74 -3.89 1.81
N GLY A 36 -26.62 -3.19 2.52
CA GLY A 36 -27.36 -3.71 3.66
C GLY A 36 -28.26 -2.64 4.25
N GLY A 37 -29.25 -3.01 5.08
CA GLY A 37 -30.36 -2.16 5.49
C GLY A 37 -30.00 -0.76 5.99
N LEU A 38 -28.89 -0.63 6.73
CA LEU A 38 -28.47 0.67 7.27
C LEU A 38 -27.81 1.60 6.23
N VAL A 39 -27.45 1.09 5.04
CA VAL A 39 -26.91 1.89 3.93
C VAL A 39 -27.82 1.89 2.69
N ASP A 40 -29.03 1.33 2.80
CA ASP A 40 -30.03 1.34 1.73
C ASP A 40 -30.34 2.74 1.18
N PRO A 41 -30.32 3.84 1.96
CA PRO A 41 -30.53 5.18 1.41
C PRO A 41 -29.53 5.60 0.30
N PHE A 42 -28.36 4.96 0.24
CA PHE A 42 -27.42 5.19 -0.86
C PHE A 42 -27.84 4.55 -2.20
N MET A 43 -28.67 3.50 -2.18
CA MET A 43 -29.04 2.79 -3.41
C MET A 43 -29.76 3.70 -4.42
N PRO A 44 -30.86 4.41 -4.04
CA PRO A 44 -31.49 5.34 -4.97
C PRO A 44 -30.59 6.53 -5.32
N ALA A 45 -29.74 7.00 -4.42
CA ALA A 45 -28.80 8.07 -4.70
C ALA A 45 -27.74 7.65 -5.75
N LEU A 46 -27.18 6.44 -5.63
CA LEU A 46 -26.26 5.87 -6.63
C LEU A 46 -26.93 5.68 -8.00
N ALA A 47 -28.21 5.33 -8.03
CA ALA A 47 -28.97 5.18 -9.26
C ALA A 47 -29.25 6.51 -10.00
N ARG A 48 -29.21 7.65 -9.29
CA ARG A 48 -29.44 9.00 -9.86
C ARG A 48 -28.20 9.67 -10.40
N GLN A 49 -27.01 9.10 -10.21
CA GLN A 49 -25.75 9.72 -10.65
C GLN A 49 -24.92 8.73 -11.47
N ASP A 50 -23.99 9.25 -12.29
CA ASP A 50 -23.12 8.49 -13.19
C ASP A 50 -21.62 8.75 -12.98
N LYS A 51 -21.28 9.62 -12.00
CA LYS A 51 -19.90 10.01 -11.71
C LYS A 51 -19.12 8.97 -10.90
N LEU A 52 -19.82 8.23 -10.03
CA LEU A 52 -19.24 7.19 -9.17
C LEU A 52 -19.77 5.82 -9.55
N THR A 53 -18.87 4.89 -9.81
CA THR A 53 -19.21 3.48 -10.08
C THR A 53 -19.17 2.68 -8.78
N PRO A 54 -20.30 2.13 -8.29
CA PRO A 54 -20.29 1.25 -7.13
C PRO A 54 -19.70 -0.11 -7.49
N VAL A 55 -18.81 -0.63 -6.65
CA VAL A 55 -18.25 -1.96 -6.73
C VAL A 55 -18.66 -2.75 -5.49
N VAL A 56 -19.54 -3.74 -5.70
CA VAL A 56 -20.07 -4.57 -4.61
C VAL A 56 -19.13 -5.74 -4.34
N ALA A 57 -18.49 -5.71 -3.17
CA ALA A 57 -17.61 -6.75 -2.68
C ALA A 57 -18.40 -7.95 -2.11
N ALA A 58 -17.70 -9.05 -1.87
CA ALA A 58 -18.26 -10.22 -1.18
C ALA A 58 -18.20 -10.10 0.36
N HIS A 59 -17.33 -9.21 0.86
CA HIS A 59 -17.07 -9.02 2.28
C HIS A 59 -16.63 -7.57 2.54
N GLU A 60 -17.02 -6.98 3.67
CA GLU A 60 -16.76 -5.57 3.98
C GLU A 60 -15.25 -5.29 4.11
N GLY A 61 -14.50 -6.21 4.70
CA GLY A 61 -13.04 -6.14 4.72
C GLY A 61 -12.44 -6.14 3.31
N GLY A 62 -13.04 -6.89 2.39
CA GLY A 62 -12.71 -6.87 0.96
C GLY A 62 -12.96 -5.52 0.33
N ALA A 63 -14.11 -4.87 0.63
CA ALA A 63 -14.43 -3.53 0.14
C ALA A 63 -13.39 -2.49 0.59
N VAL A 64 -12.97 -2.52 1.87
CA VAL A 64 -11.94 -1.60 2.39
C VAL A 64 -10.57 -1.92 1.78
N PHE A 65 -10.20 -3.19 1.57
CA PHE A 65 -8.97 -3.53 0.85
C PHE A 65 -8.98 -3.10 -0.61
N MET A 66 -10.15 -3.14 -1.30
CA MET A 66 -10.31 -2.56 -2.65
C MET A 66 -10.08 -1.05 -2.62
N ALA A 67 -10.68 -0.34 -1.64
CA ALA A 67 -10.45 1.09 -1.45
C ALA A 67 -8.96 1.40 -1.19
N ASP A 68 -8.26 0.59 -0.38
CA ASP A 68 -6.82 0.73 -0.12
C ASP A 68 -5.99 0.53 -1.40
N GLY A 69 -6.29 -0.50 -2.19
CA GLY A 69 -5.66 -0.72 -3.49
C GLY A 69 -5.88 0.44 -4.46
N TYR A 70 -7.09 0.98 -4.50
CA TYR A 70 -7.43 2.16 -5.31
C TYR A 70 -6.63 3.39 -4.89
N ALA A 71 -6.55 3.69 -3.59
CA ALA A 71 -5.78 4.81 -3.06
C ALA A 71 -4.29 4.71 -3.43
N ARG A 72 -3.67 3.55 -3.21
CA ARG A 72 -2.25 3.32 -3.51
C ARG A 72 -1.94 3.44 -5.00
N ALA A 73 -2.83 3.01 -5.87
CA ALA A 73 -2.61 3.06 -7.32
C ALA A 73 -2.88 4.43 -7.93
N SER A 74 -3.93 5.13 -7.48
CA SER A 74 -4.32 6.44 -7.98
C SER A 74 -3.43 7.58 -7.46
N GLY A 75 -2.87 7.43 -6.24
CA GLY A 75 -2.22 8.51 -5.49
C GLY A 75 -3.21 9.52 -4.91
N SER A 76 -4.50 9.18 -4.94
CA SER A 76 -5.60 9.88 -4.31
C SER A 76 -6.03 9.10 -3.05
N PHE A 77 -7.29 9.13 -2.69
CA PHE A 77 -7.83 8.34 -1.60
C PHE A 77 -8.81 7.26 -2.11
N GLY A 78 -9.16 6.33 -1.24
CA GLY A 78 -10.21 5.34 -1.50
C GLY A 78 -11.40 5.55 -0.57
N ALA A 79 -12.58 5.12 -0.98
CA ALA A 79 -13.77 5.16 -0.13
C ALA A 79 -14.47 3.80 -0.10
N ALA A 80 -14.86 3.38 1.11
CA ALA A 80 -15.65 2.17 1.33
C ALA A 80 -16.85 2.45 2.21
N ILE A 81 -17.94 1.70 1.96
CA ILE A 81 -19.18 1.83 2.72
C ILE A 81 -19.77 0.45 3.05
N GLY A 82 -20.31 0.31 4.23
CA GLY A 82 -21.04 -0.87 4.69
C GLY A 82 -21.95 -0.57 5.87
N ILE A 83 -22.62 -1.57 6.40
CA ILE A 83 -23.49 -1.40 7.58
C ILE A 83 -22.65 -1.25 8.86
N GLY A 84 -23.22 -0.63 9.87
CA GLY A 84 -22.72 -0.66 11.23
C GLY A 84 -22.75 -2.06 11.85
N GLY A 85 -22.26 -2.21 13.07
CA GLY A 85 -22.20 -3.49 13.77
C GLY A 85 -21.30 -4.51 13.04
N PRO A 86 -21.90 -5.57 12.49
CA PRO A 86 -21.12 -6.64 11.85
C PRO A 86 -20.26 -6.15 10.69
N GLY A 87 -20.75 -5.20 9.89
CA GLY A 87 -19.97 -4.63 8.78
C GLY A 87 -18.76 -3.85 9.27
N ALA A 88 -18.95 -2.96 10.26
CA ALA A 88 -17.84 -2.23 10.88
C ALA A 88 -16.79 -3.19 11.47
N CYS A 89 -17.20 -4.21 12.21
CA CYS A 89 -16.29 -5.23 12.76
C CYS A 89 -15.52 -5.97 11.66
N ASN A 90 -16.17 -6.32 10.54
CA ASN A 90 -15.52 -6.96 9.40
C ASN A 90 -14.48 -6.06 8.70
N MET A 91 -14.62 -4.73 8.77
CA MET A 91 -13.69 -3.76 8.19
C MET A 91 -12.43 -3.55 9.03
N ALA A 92 -12.43 -3.90 10.32
CA ALA A 92 -11.42 -3.53 11.30
C ALA A 92 -9.98 -3.83 10.85
N THR A 93 -9.68 -5.05 10.41
CA THR A 93 -8.34 -5.43 9.93
C THR A 93 -7.90 -4.59 8.73
N ALA A 94 -8.82 -4.26 7.84
CA ALA A 94 -8.51 -3.51 6.63
C ALA A 94 -8.24 -2.03 6.94
N VAL A 95 -9.00 -1.43 7.85
CA VAL A 95 -8.77 -0.06 8.35
C VAL A 95 -7.43 0.03 9.08
N ALA A 96 -7.12 -0.93 9.96
CA ALA A 96 -5.82 -1.02 10.65
C ALA A 96 -4.64 -1.14 9.66
N THR A 97 -4.82 -1.89 8.57
CA THR A 97 -3.82 -2.03 7.51
C THR A 97 -3.54 -0.69 6.84
N ALA A 98 -4.59 0.04 6.48
CA ALA A 98 -4.46 1.37 5.88
C ALA A 98 -3.79 2.35 6.86
N LYS A 99 -4.12 2.31 8.16
CA LYS A 99 -3.51 3.17 9.18
C LYS A 99 -2.00 2.93 9.27
N THR A 100 -1.59 1.68 9.42
CA THR A 100 -0.17 1.34 9.59
C THR A 100 0.68 1.60 8.34
N ASP A 101 0.05 1.61 7.17
CA ASP A 101 0.71 1.90 5.90
C ASP A 101 0.53 3.36 5.43
N GLY A 102 -0.18 4.21 6.20
CA GLY A 102 -0.39 5.62 5.84
C GLY A 102 -1.28 5.82 4.60
N SER A 103 -2.18 4.87 4.30
CA SER A 103 -3.08 4.97 3.14
C SER A 103 -4.29 5.86 3.46
N PRO A 104 -4.57 6.89 2.65
CA PRO A 104 -5.73 7.75 2.86
C PRO A 104 -7.02 7.02 2.45
N LEU A 105 -7.88 6.73 3.41
CA LEU A 105 -9.17 6.08 3.19
C LEU A 105 -10.29 6.80 3.94
N LEU A 106 -11.44 6.92 3.29
CA LEU A 106 -12.70 7.26 3.92
C LEU A 106 -13.55 5.99 4.06
N VAL A 107 -13.77 5.56 5.30
CA VAL A 107 -14.64 4.43 5.63
C VAL A 107 -15.93 4.97 6.22
N MET A 108 -17.05 4.54 5.69
CA MET A 108 -18.38 4.96 6.13
C MET A 108 -19.20 3.75 6.54
N THR A 109 -19.85 3.84 7.70
CA THR A 109 -20.83 2.83 8.15
C THR A 109 -22.18 3.47 8.34
N GLY A 110 -23.24 2.74 8.00
CA GLY A 110 -24.62 3.17 8.29
C GLY A 110 -25.01 2.83 9.71
N GLU A 111 -25.77 3.69 10.35
CA GLU A 111 -26.25 3.52 11.72
C GLU A 111 -27.78 3.72 11.80
N VAL A 112 -28.41 3.17 12.84
CA VAL A 112 -29.84 3.30 13.10
C VAL A 112 -30.28 4.77 13.28
N PRO A 113 -31.58 5.10 13.09
CA PRO A 113 -32.10 6.41 13.43
C PRO A 113 -31.86 6.75 14.90
N LEU A 114 -31.60 8.03 15.20
CA LEU A 114 -31.29 8.50 16.56
C LEU A 114 -32.39 8.20 17.60
N ASP A 115 -33.66 8.24 17.20
CA ASP A 115 -34.79 7.96 18.07
C ASP A 115 -34.96 6.45 18.37
N MET A 116 -34.24 5.59 17.69
CA MET A 116 -34.22 4.13 17.86
C MET A 116 -33.00 3.62 18.62
N GLU A 117 -32.01 4.48 18.85
CA GLU A 117 -30.75 4.15 19.52
C GLU A 117 -30.96 3.55 20.91
N GLY A 118 -30.33 2.43 21.23
CA GLY A 118 -30.43 1.75 22.53
C GLY A 118 -31.76 1.07 22.82
N ARG A 119 -32.65 0.99 21.84
CA ARG A 119 -34.01 0.42 22.02
C ARG A 119 -34.14 -1.02 21.54
N GLY A 120 -33.03 -1.69 21.26
CA GLY A 120 -32.99 -3.08 20.79
C GLY A 120 -33.33 -3.26 19.31
N VAL A 121 -33.08 -2.25 18.50
CA VAL A 121 -33.23 -2.31 17.05
C VAL A 121 -32.19 -3.25 16.46
N PHE A 122 -32.56 -3.94 15.38
CA PHE A 122 -31.64 -4.84 14.67
C PHE A 122 -30.44 -4.08 14.14
N GLN A 123 -29.23 -4.59 14.42
CA GLN A 123 -27.94 -4.01 14.03
C GLN A 123 -27.66 -2.61 14.61
N ASP A 124 -28.25 -2.27 15.75
CA ASP A 124 -27.91 -1.08 16.51
C ASP A 124 -26.42 -1.18 16.96
N ALA A 125 -25.56 -0.35 16.41
CA ALA A 125 -24.16 -0.25 16.75
C ALA A 125 -23.79 1.15 17.25
N SER A 126 -24.80 1.87 17.73
CA SER A 126 -24.66 3.19 18.33
C SER A 126 -23.86 3.15 19.65
N GLN A 127 -23.58 4.32 20.19
CA GLN A 127 -22.89 4.46 21.48
C GLN A 127 -23.67 3.81 22.66
N ALA A 128 -24.97 3.57 22.51
CA ALA A 128 -25.77 2.88 23.52
C ALA A 128 -25.57 1.35 23.52
N THR A 129 -24.92 0.79 22.50
CA THR A 129 -24.78 -0.66 22.32
C THR A 129 -23.31 -1.06 22.05
N LEU A 130 -22.93 -1.35 20.81
CA LEU A 130 -21.58 -1.79 20.43
C LEU A 130 -20.58 -0.64 20.37
N ASP A 131 -21.02 0.57 20.03
CA ASP A 131 -20.19 1.74 19.75
C ASP A 131 -19.16 1.53 18.63
N ASP A 132 -19.63 1.50 17.40
CA ASP A 132 -18.77 1.38 16.19
C ASP A 132 -17.65 2.41 16.18
N THR A 133 -17.92 3.63 16.69
CA THR A 133 -16.90 4.68 16.73
C THR A 133 -15.79 4.37 17.73
N ALA A 134 -16.11 3.74 18.87
CA ALA A 134 -15.10 3.26 19.81
C ALA A 134 -14.29 2.08 19.23
N VAL A 135 -14.95 1.15 18.52
CA VAL A 135 -14.27 0.04 17.83
C VAL A 135 -13.27 0.57 16.81
N MET A 136 -13.64 1.57 16.03
CA MET A 136 -12.81 2.13 14.95
C MET A 136 -11.79 3.19 15.44
N ALA A 137 -11.97 3.81 16.57
CA ALA A 137 -11.10 4.88 17.09
C ALA A 137 -9.61 4.50 17.13
N PRO A 138 -9.17 3.33 17.63
CA PRO A 138 -7.77 2.94 17.62
C PRO A 138 -7.25 2.58 16.20
N LEU A 139 -8.14 2.30 15.25
CA LEU A 139 -7.81 1.81 13.91
C LEU A 139 -7.80 2.94 12.86
N ALA A 140 -8.41 4.08 13.15
CA ALA A 140 -8.49 5.23 12.26
C ALA A 140 -7.83 6.46 12.88
N ARG A 141 -7.65 7.52 12.10
CA ARG A 141 -7.17 8.82 12.58
C ARG A 141 -8.30 9.68 13.16
N LEU A 142 -9.48 9.45 12.68
CA LEU A 142 -10.73 10.01 13.16
C LEU A 142 -11.80 8.91 13.08
N SER A 143 -12.58 8.77 14.13
CA SER A 143 -13.80 7.96 14.11
C SER A 143 -14.91 8.77 14.75
N LYS A 144 -16.01 9.02 14.00
CA LYS A 144 -17.04 9.95 14.42
C LYS A 144 -18.43 9.56 13.95
N THR A 145 -19.42 9.60 14.86
CA THR A 145 -20.83 9.51 14.51
C THR A 145 -21.34 10.85 14.01
N VAL A 146 -21.99 10.84 12.86
CA VAL A 146 -22.68 11.98 12.26
C VAL A 146 -24.18 11.74 12.42
N GLY A 147 -24.79 12.37 13.45
CA GLY A 147 -26.18 12.13 13.83
C GLY A 147 -27.21 12.97 13.08
N SER A 148 -26.79 13.94 12.24
CA SER A 148 -27.72 14.83 11.56
C SER A 148 -27.16 15.34 10.25
N SER A 149 -28.03 15.48 9.25
CA SER A 149 -27.70 16.10 7.98
C SER A 149 -27.20 17.56 8.11
N LYS A 150 -27.61 18.27 9.17
CA LYS A 150 -27.22 19.68 9.40
C LYS A 150 -25.74 19.86 9.71
N ASN A 151 -25.08 18.84 10.27
CA ASN A 151 -23.64 18.90 10.57
C ASN A 151 -22.81 17.95 9.67
N LEU A 152 -23.45 17.31 8.70
CA LEU A 152 -22.80 16.39 7.77
C LEU A 152 -21.65 17.06 7.00
N ASN A 153 -21.87 18.23 6.41
CA ASN A 153 -20.85 18.98 5.68
C ASN A 153 -19.60 19.24 6.55
N HIS A 154 -19.80 19.67 7.80
CA HIS A 154 -18.70 19.93 8.73
C HIS A 154 -17.87 18.68 9.00
N TRP A 155 -18.50 17.58 9.40
CA TRP A 155 -17.78 16.35 9.74
C TRP A 155 -17.17 15.66 8.53
N PHE A 156 -17.84 15.70 7.37
CA PHE A 156 -17.31 15.14 6.13
C PHE A 156 -16.02 15.86 5.70
N ARG A 157 -16.03 17.18 5.67
CA ARG A 157 -14.83 17.97 5.37
C ARG A 157 -13.73 17.80 6.41
N HIS A 158 -14.10 17.75 7.71
CA HIS A 158 -13.12 17.51 8.78
C HIS A 158 -12.47 16.13 8.65
N ALA A 159 -13.24 15.11 8.31
CA ALA A 159 -12.71 13.78 8.05
C ALA A 159 -11.71 13.78 6.88
N LEU A 160 -12.07 14.38 5.74
CA LEU A 160 -11.14 14.47 4.60
C LEU A 160 -9.88 15.29 4.93
N THR A 161 -10.02 16.38 5.68
CA THR A 161 -8.86 17.17 6.16
C THR A 161 -7.94 16.32 7.04
N THR A 162 -8.50 15.56 7.99
CA THR A 162 -7.74 14.67 8.87
C THR A 162 -7.06 13.55 8.09
N MET A 163 -7.74 12.99 7.11
CA MET A 163 -7.22 11.92 6.25
C MET A 163 -5.97 12.34 5.49
N TRP A 164 -5.94 13.58 4.98
CA TRP A 164 -4.82 14.14 4.20
C TRP A 164 -3.71 14.76 5.05
N SER A 165 -4.00 15.16 6.29
CA SER A 165 -2.97 15.72 7.19
C SER A 165 -1.89 14.68 7.49
N GLN A 166 -0.64 15.11 7.65
CA GLN A 166 0.47 14.22 8.00
C GLN A 166 0.45 13.79 9.48
N PRO A 167 0.76 12.55 9.79
CA PRO A 167 0.85 11.40 8.86
C PRO A 167 -0.52 11.05 8.27
N ARG A 168 -0.59 10.76 6.97
CA ARG A 168 -1.86 10.38 6.29
C ARG A 168 -2.43 9.07 6.86
N GLY A 169 -3.72 8.85 6.68
CA GLY A 169 -4.31 7.58 7.09
C GLY A 169 -5.85 7.54 7.00
N PRO A 170 -6.46 6.40 7.35
CA PRO A 170 -7.89 6.21 7.25
C PRO A 170 -8.67 7.04 8.26
N VAL A 171 -9.88 7.43 7.88
CA VAL A 171 -10.90 8.05 8.74
C VAL A 171 -12.20 7.27 8.64
N HIS A 172 -12.98 7.27 9.72
CA HIS A 172 -14.27 6.58 9.82
C HIS A 172 -15.39 7.55 10.19
N LEU A 173 -16.50 7.46 9.46
CA LEU A 173 -17.76 8.15 9.77
C LEU A 173 -18.87 7.12 9.91
N SER A 174 -19.48 7.06 11.11
CA SER A 174 -20.73 6.36 11.34
C SER A 174 -21.88 7.31 11.04
N LEU A 175 -22.70 7.00 10.05
CA LEU A 175 -23.73 7.88 9.47
C LEU A 175 -25.11 7.37 9.88
N THR A 176 -25.81 8.11 10.74
CA THR A 176 -27.16 7.72 11.11
C THR A 176 -28.12 7.86 9.92
N HIS A 177 -29.21 7.13 9.97
CA HIS A 177 -30.27 7.23 8.97
C HIS A 177 -30.76 8.70 8.81
N ASP A 178 -30.82 9.46 9.91
CA ASP A 178 -31.20 10.88 9.91
C ASP A 178 -30.19 11.75 9.13
N ALA A 179 -28.90 11.44 9.25
CA ALA A 179 -27.87 12.14 8.51
C ALA A 179 -27.93 11.84 7.00
N LEU A 180 -28.30 10.61 6.62
CA LEU A 180 -28.36 10.16 5.23
C LEU A 180 -29.61 10.67 4.51
N THR A 181 -30.76 10.68 5.18
CA THR A 181 -32.07 10.99 4.56
C THR A 181 -32.54 12.43 4.80
N GLY A 182 -31.92 13.15 5.74
CA GLY A 182 -32.24 14.55 6.01
C GLY A 182 -31.66 15.49 4.95
N GLU A 183 -32.26 16.67 4.83
CA GLU A 183 -31.78 17.74 3.94
C GLU A 183 -30.59 18.49 4.55
N CYS A 184 -29.59 18.80 3.72
CA CYS A 184 -28.44 19.63 4.04
C CYS A 184 -28.16 20.63 2.91
N ALA A 185 -27.26 21.61 3.15
CA ALA A 185 -26.80 22.51 2.12
C ALA A 185 -26.03 21.71 1.03
N ALA A 186 -26.34 21.95 -0.23
CA ALA A 186 -25.73 21.24 -1.36
C ALA A 186 -24.31 21.70 -1.67
N ASP A 187 -23.90 22.88 -1.20
CA ASP A 187 -22.60 23.47 -1.50
C ASP A 187 -21.45 22.65 -0.89
N TYR A 188 -20.55 22.17 -1.74
CA TYR A 188 -19.33 21.49 -1.33
C TYR A 188 -18.09 22.31 -1.68
N VAL A 189 -17.12 22.37 -0.77
CA VAL A 189 -15.82 23.00 -1.01
C VAL A 189 -14.76 21.91 -1.00
N LYS A 190 -14.12 21.70 -2.13
CA LYS A 190 -13.09 20.68 -2.35
C LYS A 190 -11.95 20.81 -1.34
N VAL A 191 -11.58 19.71 -0.69
CA VAL A 191 -10.57 19.66 0.36
C VAL A 191 -9.19 19.30 -0.20
N PHE A 192 -9.11 18.34 -1.12
CA PHE A 192 -7.84 17.82 -1.65
C PHE A 192 -6.95 18.93 -2.25
N GLY A 193 -7.54 19.93 -2.89
CA GLY A 193 -6.78 21.04 -3.48
C GLY A 193 -5.95 21.86 -2.48
N PHE A 194 -6.33 21.88 -1.19
CA PHE A 194 -5.57 22.56 -0.14
C PHE A 194 -4.28 21.83 0.27
N PHE A 195 -4.21 20.52 0.02
CA PHE A 195 -3.05 19.69 0.35
C PHE A 195 -2.16 19.41 -0.85
N ALA A 196 -2.65 19.68 -2.07
CA ALA A 196 -1.87 19.54 -3.28
C ALA A 196 -0.76 20.62 -3.33
N GLY A 197 0.50 20.18 -3.28
CA GLY A 197 1.67 21.08 -3.30
C GLY A 197 2.06 21.67 -1.94
N ALA A 198 1.41 21.28 -0.85
CA ALA A 198 1.90 21.59 0.49
C ALA A 198 3.09 20.69 0.83
N GLU A 199 4.29 21.26 0.83
CA GLU A 199 5.55 20.56 1.09
C GLU A 199 6.14 21.00 2.43
N PRO A 200 5.66 20.45 3.57
CA PRO A 200 6.20 20.83 4.88
C PRO A 200 7.68 20.45 4.96
N LEU A 201 8.53 21.38 5.36
CA LEU A 201 9.96 21.14 5.54
C LEU A 201 10.52 22.06 6.63
N SER A 202 11.27 21.48 7.56
CA SER A 202 12.14 22.24 8.46
C SER A 202 13.38 22.69 7.70
N VAL A 203 13.31 23.86 7.07
CA VAL A 203 14.44 24.43 6.30
C VAL A 203 15.71 24.56 7.14
N PRO A 204 15.69 25.04 8.41
CA PRO A 204 16.91 25.09 9.23
C PRO A 204 17.56 23.74 9.46
N ALA A 205 16.75 22.67 9.70
CA ALA A 205 17.29 21.33 9.90
C ALA A 205 17.88 20.76 8.59
N ALA A 206 17.21 21.02 7.48
CA ALA A 206 17.68 20.60 6.16
C ALA A 206 18.96 21.34 5.74
N ASP A 207 19.04 22.67 5.93
CA ASP A 207 20.25 23.45 5.65
C ASP A 207 21.44 22.97 6.51
N ALA A 208 21.24 22.66 7.80
CA ALA A 208 22.27 22.11 8.67
C ALA A 208 22.78 20.73 8.16
N ALA A 209 21.87 19.87 7.74
CA ALA A 209 22.22 18.57 7.17
C ALA A 209 23.01 18.69 5.84
N LEU A 210 22.61 19.63 4.98
CA LEU A 210 23.30 19.89 3.71
C LEU A 210 24.67 20.57 3.91
N ALA A 211 24.81 21.44 4.91
CA ALA A 211 26.11 22.03 5.28
C ALA A 211 27.09 20.93 5.74
N GLN A 212 26.65 20.00 6.59
CA GLN A 212 27.48 18.85 6.99
C GLN A 212 27.86 17.96 5.80
N LEU A 213 26.96 17.77 4.85
CA LEU A 213 27.23 17.04 3.61
C LEU A 213 28.30 17.77 2.76
N ALA A 214 28.28 19.10 2.75
CA ALA A 214 29.24 19.93 2.01
C ALA A 214 30.63 19.95 2.66
N ASP A 215 30.71 19.98 4.00
CA ASP A 215 31.96 20.04 4.75
C ASP A 215 32.67 18.68 4.85
N GLY A 216 31.94 17.58 4.62
CA GLY A 216 32.47 16.23 4.69
C GLY A 216 33.25 15.84 3.41
N ASN A 217 34.30 15.04 3.57
CA ASN A 217 34.96 14.33 2.45
C ASN A 217 34.11 13.16 1.92
N SER A 218 32.78 13.34 1.92
CA SER A 218 31.83 12.28 1.59
C SER A 218 31.89 11.94 0.11
N THR A 219 32.54 10.85 -0.24
CA THR A 219 32.65 10.37 -1.62
C THR A 219 31.67 9.23 -1.92
N ARG A 220 31.41 8.34 -0.93
CA ARG A 220 30.50 7.21 -1.05
C ARG A 220 29.17 7.57 -0.37
N ILE A 221 28.30 8.18 -1.16
CA ILE A 221 26.95 8.62 -0.73
C ILE A 221 25.92 7.73 -1.40
N ALA A 222 24.87 7.34 -0.69
CA ALA A 222 23.73 6.62 -1.23
C ALA A 222 22.40 7.20 -0.74
N PHE A 223 21.36 7.10 -1.57
CA PHE A 223 19.98 7.29 -1.14
C PHE A 223 19.37 5.96 -0.71
N LEU A 224 18.60 5.98 0.39
CA LEU A 224 17.66 4.93 0.76
C LEU A 224 16.24 5.51 0.69
N ALA A 225 15.51 5.15 -0.37
CA ALA A 225 14.16 5.63 -0.60
C ALA A 225 13.12 4.72 0.07
N GLY A 226 12.35 5.27 0.98
CA GLY A 226 11.19 4.66 1.64
C GLY A 226 9.86 5.07 1.02
N ALA A 227 8.75 4.64 1.62
CA ALA A 227 7.39 4.89 1.12
C ALA A 227 7.03 6.38 1.01
N GLY A 228 7.63 7.25 1.82
CA GLY A 228 7.43 8.70 1.75
C GLY A 228 7.77 9.28 0.38
N VAL A 229 8.76 8.72 -0.33
CA VAL A 229 9.09 9.17 -1.70
C VAL A 229 7.93 8.97 -2.67
N GLU A 230 7.16 7.90 -2.50
CA GLU A 230 5.97 7.63 -3.32
C GLU A 230 4.78 8.49 -2.87
N HIS A 231 4.58 8.63 -1.56
CA HIS A 231 3.52 9.44 -0.97
C HIS A 231 3.64 10.91 -1.36
N ASP A 232 4.86 11.44 -1.36
CA ASP A 232 5.16 12.84 -1.68
C ASP A 232 5.36 13.07 -3.19
N THR A 233 5.18 12.05 -4.02
CA THR A 233 5.42 12.12 -5.48
C THR A 233 6.83 12.57 -5.88
N ALA A 234 7.82 12.28 -5.05
CA ALA A 234 9.19 12.75 -5.16
C ALA A 234 10.10 11.91 -6.09
N ALA A 235 9.58 10.82 -6.68
CA ALA A 235 10.38 9.88 -7.47
C ALA A 235 11.14 10.51 -8.65
N ALA A 236 10.52 11.46 -9.36
CA ALA A 236 11.16 12.15 -10.48
C ALA A 236 12.31 13.06 -10.01
N ARG A 237 12.13 13.76 -8.89
CA ARG A 237 13.17 14.60 -8.27
C ARG A 237 14.33 13.77 -7.76
N LEU A 238 14.04 12.65 -7.09
CA LEU A 238 15.06 11.70 -6.64
C LEU A 238 15.89 11.21 -7.82
N LYS A 239 15.25 10.80 -8.92
CA LYS A 239 15.96 10.33 -10.11
C LYS A 239 16.85 11.41 -10.70
N MET A 240 16.34 12.64 -10.87
CA MET A 240 17.09 13.77 -11.40
C MET A 240 18.36 14.06 -10.56
N LEU A 241 18.25 14.08 -9.23
CA LEU A 241 19.40 14.36 -8.35
C LEU A 241 20.39 13.18 -8.30
N ALA A 242 19.90 11.95 -8.30
CA ALA A 242 20.71 10.76 -8.39
C ALA A 242 21.58 10.76 -9.66
N GLU A 243 20.97 11.07 -10.81
CA GLU A 243 21.66 11.17 -12.10
C GLU A 243 22.66 12.33 -12.13
N ARG A 244 22.26 13.52 -11.64
CA ARG A 244 23.09 14.73 -11.61
C ARG A 244 24.43 14.49 -10.91
N TRP A 245 24.43 13.80 -9.78
CA TRP A 245 25.61 13.59 -8.94
C TRP A 245 26.10 12.15 -8.88
N SER A 246 25.55 11.26 -9.70
CA SER A 246 25.87 9.83 -9.72
C SER A 246 25.74 9.18 -8.33
N ILE A 247 24.69 9.52 -7.58
CA ILE A 247 24.39 8.95 -6.28
C ILE A 247 23.52 7.69 -6.48
N PRO A 248 23.98 6.50 -6.06
CA PRO A 248 23.19 5.29 -6.19
C PRO A 248 21.99 5.29 -5.24
N VAL A 249 20.93 4.59 -5.65
CA VAL A 249 19.66 4.53 -4.94
C VAL A 249 19.31 3.09 -4.57
N ALA A 250 19.14 2.84 -3.27
CA ALA A 250 18.46 1.68 -2.74
C ALA A 250 17.02 2.06 -2.38
N THR A 251 16.10 1.10 -2.37
CA THR A 251 14.73 1.30 -1.92
C THR A 251 14.39 0.35 -0.78
N THR A 252 13.46 0.71 0.09
CA THR A 252 12.81 -0.27 0.95
C THR A 252 11.86 -1.13 0.11
N LEU A 253 11.35 -2.25 0.66
CA LEU A 253 10.39 -3.08 -0.07
C LEU A 253 9.10 -2.32 -0.40
N ARG A 254 8.64 -1.42 0.49
CA ARG A 254 7.45 -0.59 0.26
C ARG A 254 7.62 0.41 -0.86
N ALA A 255 8.84 0.89 -1.06
CA ALA A 255 9.19 1.88 -2.09
C ALA A 255 9.71 1.23 -3.39
N LYS A 256 9.60 -0.09 -3.51
CA LYS A 256 10.09 -0.81 -4.70
C LYS A 256 9.44 -0.28 -5.98
N GLY A 257 10.25 0.27 -6.88
CA GLY A 257 9.81 0.89 -8.13
C GLY A 257 9.85 2.42 -8.13
N VAL A 258 9.97 3.11 -6.97
CA VAL A 258 10.16 4.57 -6.96
C VAL A 258 11.43 5.02 -7.68
N PHE A 259 12.40 4.11 -7.77
CA PHE A 259 13.56 4.23 -8.63
C PHE A 259 13.64 2.98 -9.51
N PRO A 260 13.78 3.11 -10.86
CA PRO A 260 13.76 1.95 -11.76
C PRO A 260 14.88 0.97 -11.42
N GLU A 261 14.55 -0.31 -11.19
CA GLU A 261 15.57 -1.31 -10.80
C GLU A 261 16.52 -1.72 -11.94
N ASP A 262 16.23 -1.35 -13.18
CA ASP A 262 17.11 -1.51 -14.34
C ASP A 262 18.02 -0.29 -14.60
N HIS A 263 17.89 0.76 -13.81
CA HIS A 263 18.74 1.95 -13.91
C HIS A 263 20.19 1.65 -13.47
N GLU A 264 21.16 2.30 -14.10
CA GLU A 264 22.59 2.11 -13.78
C GLU A 264 22.94 2.42 -12.31
N LEU A 265 22.26 3.41 -11.69
CA LEU A 265 22.44 3.80 -10.30
C LEU A 265 21.55 3.01 -9.32
N SER A 266 20.70 2.09 -9.79
CA SER A 266 19.87 1.31 -8.89
C SER A 266 20.67 0.23 -8.17
N LEU A 267 20.56 0.21 -6.85
CA LEU A 267 21.07 -0.86 -5.99
C LEU A 267 20.01 -1.94 -5.73
N GLY A 268 18.73 -1.67 -6.07
CA GLY A 268 17.59 -2.53 -5.75
C GLY A 268 17.09 -2.35 -4.32
N VAL A 269 16.38 -3.35 -3.80
CA VAL A 269 15.79 -3.30 -2.45
C VAL A 269 16.86 -3.54 -1.38
N PHE A 270 16.84 -2.71 -0.32
CA PHE A 270 17.55 -2.92 0.93
C PHE A 270 16.59 -3.46 2.01
N GLY A 271 17.10 -4.25 2.93
CA GLY A 271 16.30 -4.83 4.01
C GLY A 271 15.64 -6.17 3.62
N TYR A 272 14.42 -6.40 4.09
CA TYR A 272 13.69 -7.65 3.81
C TYR A 272 13.46 -7.87 2.32
N ALA A 273 13.74 -9.07 1.85
CA ALA A 273 13.74 -9.45 0.43
C ALA A 273 14.73 -8.64 -0.43
N GLY A 274 15.76 -8.10 0.20
CA GLY A 274 16.73 -7.20 -0.41
C GLY A 274 17.64 -7.83 -1.45
N SER A 275 18.31 -6.97 -2.19
CA SER A 275 19.30 -7.33 -3.20
C SER A 275 20.70 -7.38 -2.59
N ARG A 276 21.58 -8.16 -3.20
CA ARG A 276 23.01 -8.22 -2.83
C ARG A 276 23.69 -6.86 -3.03
N HIS A 277 23.36 -6.12 -4.09
CA HIS A 277 23.94 -4.80 -4.36
C HIS A 277 23.61 -3.80 -3.27
N ALA A 278 22.35 -3.71 -2.83
CA ALA A 278 21.96 -2.80 -1.76
C ALA A 278 22.61 -3.17 -0.42
N THR A 279 22.66 -4.47 -0.09
CA THR A 279 23.31 -4.95 1.13
C THR A 279 24.82 -4.64 1.11
N ASN A 280 25.49 -4.88 -0.01
CA ASN A 280 26.93 -4.58 -0.15
C ASN A 280 27.21 -3.08 -0.04
N ALA A 281 26.38 -2.23 -0.66
CA ALA A 281 26.57 -0.79 -0.62
C ALA A 281 26.36 -0.22 0.79
N ILE A 282 25.32 -0.66 1.49
CA ILE A 282 24.87 -0.02 2.75
C ILE A 282 25.53 -0.67 3.98
N LEU A 283 25.73 -1.99 4.00
CA LEU A 283 26.27 -2.69 5.17
C LEU A 283 27.72 -3.13 5.03
N ASN A 284 28.17 -3.46 3.83
CA ASN A 284 29.46 -4.15 3.62
C ASN A 284 30.53 -3.23 2.99
N SER A 285 30.20 -1.96 2.71
CA SER A 285 31.15 -0.98 2.20
C SER A 285 31.43 0.12 3.22
N ASP A 286 32.49 0.90 2.99
CA ASP A 286 32.78 2.10 3.77
C ASP A 286 31.91 3.25 3.24
N LEU A 287 30.63 3.22 3.56
CA LEU A 287 29.69 4.27 3.21
C LEU A 287 29.96 5.51 4.06
N ASP A 288 30.12 6.67 3.43
CA ASP A 288 30.38 7.94 4.10
C ASP A 288 29.08 8.63 4.54
N CYS A 289 28.06 8.60 3.68
CA CYS A 289 26.76 9.22 3.95
C CYS A 289 25.60 8.39 3.39
N LEU A 290 24.56 8.23 4.23
CA LEU A 290 23.27 7.66 3.83
C LEU A 290 22.17 8.71 3.97
N ILE A 291 21.54 9.06 2.85
CA ILE A 291 20.37 9.96 2.82
C ILE A 291 19.11 9.12 2.76
N VAL A 292 18.38 9.10 3.86
CA VAL A 292 17.16 8.30 4.03
C VAL A 292 15.95 9.18 3.80
N LEU A 293 15.11 8.80 2.85
CA LEU A 293 13.97 9.57 2.39
C LEU A 293 12.68 8.81 2.68
N GLY A 294 11.90 9.25 3.66
CA GLY A 294 10.56 8.73 3.94
C GLY A 294 10.48 7.25 4.31
N SER A 295 11.46 6.76 5.08
CA SER A 295 11.41 5.43 5.70
C SER A 295 11.29 5.56 7.22
N GLY A 296 10.41 4.78 7.84
CA GLY A 296 10.28 4.73 9.29
C GLY A 296 11.36 3.91 10.00
N PHE A 297 12.38 3.42 9.29
CA PHE A 297 13.45 2.59 9.85
C PHE A 297 12.97 1.39 10.68
N ASN A 298 11.88 0.77 10.24
CA ASN A 298 11.35 -0.40 10.91
C ASN A 298 12.28 -1.62 10.79
N GLU A 299 11.97 -2.69 11.53
CA GLU A 299 12.75 -3.93 11.57
C GLU A 299 13.12 -4.45 10.17
N ARG A 300 12.16 -4.44 9.24
CA ARG A 300 12.35 -5.01 7.90
C ARG A 300 13.17 -4.12 6.98
N ASP A 301 13.00 -2.80 7.09
CA ASP A 301 13.74 -1.83 6.27
C ASP A 301 15.21 -1.74 6.69
N THR A 302 15.56 -2.17 7.91
CA THR A 302 16.90 -2.06 8.50
C THR A 302 17.61 -3.40 8.71
N MET A 303 17.06 -4.52 8.20
CA MET A 303 17.57 -5.87 8.45
C MET A 303 17.71 -6.17 9.96
N HIS A 304 16.59 -6.11 10.70
CA HIS A 304 16.56 -6.29 12.16
C HIS A 304 17.44 -5.27 12.90
N TRP A 305 17.38 -4.00 12.49
CA TRP A 305 18.16 -2.88 13.03
C TRP A 305 19.69 -3.04 12.94
N THR A 306 20.20 -3.97 12.13
CA THR A 306 21.64 -4.13 11.88
C THR A 306 22.29 -2.83 11.38
N LEU A 307 21.54 -1.99 10.67
CA LEU A 307 22.01 -0.69 10.21
C LEU A 307 22.42 0.25 11.37
N ARG A 308 21.77 0.13 12.53
CA ARG A 308 22.09 0.91 13.74
C ARG A 308 23.40 0.50 14.40
N GLU A 309 23.80 -0.75 14.27
CA GLU A 309 24.99 -1.29 14.90
C GLU A 309 26.28 -0.90 14.14
N ARG A 310 26.14 -0.21 12.99
CA ARG A 310 27.26 0.24 12.15
C ARG A 310 27.28 1.76 12.00
N PRO A 311 27.83 2.51 12.98
CA PRO A 311 27.78 3.98 13.03
C PRO A 311 28.82 4.67 12.14
N THR A 312 29.31 4.05 11.07
CA THR A 312 30.42 4.62 10.28
C THR A 312 29.96 5.66 9.26
N ALA A 313 28.68 5.68 8.90
CA ALA A 313 28.14 6.64 7.94
C ALA A 313 27.43 7.79 8.65
N PHE A 314 27.70 9.02 8.21
CA PHE A 314 26.85 10.16 8.48
C PHE A 314 25.46 9.91 7.88
N MET A 315 24.38 10.21 8.61
CA MET A 315 23.03 9.96 8.14
C MET A 315 22.19 11.24 8.12
N ILE A 316 21.44 11.43 7.03
CA ILE A 316 20.38 12.42 6.91
C ILE A 316 19.06 11.65 6.82
N HIS A 317 18.16 11.86 7.79
CA HIS A 317 16.87 11.17 7.83
C HIS A 317 15.71 12.17 7.65
N VAL A 318 15.01 12.08 6.53
CA VAL A 318 13.90 12.95 6.14
C VAL A 318 12.59 12.18 6.27
N ASN A 319 11.65 12.69 7.07
CA ASN A 319 10.30 12.12 7.19
C ASN A 319 9.30 13.19 7.65
N THR A 320 8.04 13.05 7.25
CA THR A 320 6.92 13.88 7.74
C THR A 320 6.36 13.37 9.07
N ASP A 321 6.61 12.12 9.43
CA ASP A 321 6.16 11.51 10.67
C ASP A 321 7.22 11.67 11.75
N MET A 322 6.91 12.49 12.76
CA MET A 322 7.83 12.78 13.89
C MET A 322 8.04 11.56 14.78
N ASP A 323 7.01 10.71 14.94
CA ASP A 323 7.12 9.50 15.75
C ASP A 323 8.11 8.51 15.09
N GLU A 324 8.04 8.35 13.76
CA GLU A 324 9.01 7.54 13.02
C GLU A 324 10.43 8.11 13.09
N LEU A 325 10.59 9.44 13.01
CA LEU A 325 11.90 10.10 13.13
C LEU A 325 12.53 9.90 14.50
N THR A 326 11.75 9.94 15.57
CA THR A 326 12.25 9.88 16.94
C THR A 326 12.36 8.47 17.49
N ALA A 327 11.44 7.58 17.14
CA ALA A 327 11.41 6.20 17.65
C ALA A 327 12.65 5.38 17.25
N ASN A 328 13.23 5.71 16.10
CA ASN A 328 14.33 4.95 15.51
C ASN A 328 15.58 5.79 15.23
N GLY A 329 15.66 7.04 15.73
CA GLY A 329 16.47 8.07 15.14
C GLY A 329 17.59 8.70 15.95
N ASP A 330 18.51 7.96 16.58
CA ASP A 330 19.78 8.54 17.08
C ASP A 330 20.91 8.53 16.02
N LEU A 331 20.57 8.57 14.73
CA LEU A 331 21.49 8.19 13.66
C LEU A 331 22.00 9.35 12.79
N GLY A 332 21.97 10.60 13.28
CA GLY A 332 22.52 11.73 12.53
C GLY A 332 21.58 12.92 12.44
N HIS A 333 21.50 13.59 11.28
CA HIS A 333 20.63 14.75 11.08
C HIS A 333 19.19 14.32 10.77
N VAL A 334 18.30 14.65 11.69
CA VAL A 334 16.85 14.48 11.53
C VAL A 334 16.28 15.72 10.85
N VAL A 335 15.59 15.52 9.74
CA VAL A 335 14.95 16.57 8.96
C VAL A 335 13.44 16.34 8.89
N PRO A 336 12.66 17.00 9.76
CA PRO A 336 11.21 16.97 9.69
C PRO A 336 10.73 17.61 8.38
N GLY A 337 10.08 16.81 7.54
CA GLY A 337 9.57 17.33 6.28
C GLY A 337 9.31 16.29 5.20
N SER A 338 8.74 16.76 4.09
CA SER A 338 8.48 15.92 2.93
C SER A 338 9.76 15.61 2.15
N CYS A 339 9.78 14.44 1.53
CA CYS A 339 10.88 14.05 0.65
C CYS A 339 10.99 15.00 -0.55
N CYS A 340 9.84 15.47 -1.07
CA CYS A 340 9.79 16.41 -2.18
C CYS A 340 10.44 17.74 -1.80
N GLY A 341 10.01 18.35 -0.67
CA GLY A 341 10.55 19.61 -0.18
C GLY A 341 12.06 19.54 0.11
N PHE A 342 12.54 18.42 0.69
CA PHE A 342 13.97 18.23 0.91
C PHE A 342 14.77 18.12 -0.39
N LEU A 343 14.28 17.35 -1.36
CA LEU A 343 14.97 17.19 -2.65
C LEU A 343 14.94 18.48 -3.47
N ASP A 344 13.87 19.28 -3.39
CA ASP A 344 13.81 20.60 -4.00
C ASP A 344 14.83 21.55 -3.34
N LEU A 345 14.91 21.57 -1.99
CA LEU A 345 15.93 22.37 -1.29
C LEU A 345 17.36 21.92 -1.64
N MET A 346 17.59 20.61 -1.74
CA MET A 346 18.89 20.06 -2.17
C MET A 346 19.24 20.49 -3.60
N HIS A 347 18.24 20.65 -4.48
CA HIS A 347 18.42 21.22 -5.81
C HIS A 347 18.78 22.70 -5.76
N ASP A 348 18.08 23.47 -4.94
CA ASP A 348 18.23 24.93 -4.80
C ASP A 348 19.55 25.31 -4.12
N ARG A 349 20.06 24.45 -3.23
CA ARG A 349 21.37 24.60 -2.57
C ARG A 349 22.53 23.95 -3.34
N ALA A 350 22.33 23.73 -4.64
CA ALA A 350 23.32 23.04 -5.46
C ALA A 350 24.70 23.73 -5.46
N ASP A 351 24.75 25.05 -5.39
CA ASP A 351 25.98 25.85 -5.28
C ASP A 351 26.79 25.55 -4.02
N VAL A 352 26.13 25.23 -2.92
CA VAL A 352 26.76 24.87 -1.63
C VAL A 352 27.31 23.45 -1.65
N ILE A 353 26.54 22.48 -2.15
CA ILE A 353 26.87 21.05 -2.07
C ILE A 353 27.57 20.51 -3.31
N ALA A 354 27.48 21.21 -4.46
CA ALA A 354 28.05 20.74 -5.73
C ALA A 354 29.57 20.53 -5.70
N PRO A 355 30.39 21.37 -5.05
CA PRO A 355 31.83 21.13 -5.03
C PRO A 355 32.17 19.73 -4.51
N THR A 356 31.65 19.36 -3.34
CA THR A 356 31.86 18.03 -2.73
C THR A 356 31.26 16.90 -3.57
N LEU A 357 30.03 17.09 -4.06
CA LEU A 357 29.32 16.06 -4.81
C LEU A 357 29.93 15.82 -6.20
N GLN A 358 30.45 16.86 -6.87
CA GLN A 358 31.12 16.75 -8.17
C GLN A 358 32.49 16.13 -8.04
N GLU A 359 33.29 16.53 -7.07
CA GLU A 359 34.62 15.95 -6.80
C GLU A 359 34.53 14.44 -6.55
N GLY A 360 33.54 13.99 -5.78
CA GLY A 360 33.30 12.57 -5.48
C GLY A 360 32.68 11.76 -6.63
N GLN A 361 32.21 12.39 -7.71
CA GLN A 361 31.36 11.73 -8.72
C GLN A 361 32.06 10.55 -9.43
N ALA A 362 33.31 10.71 -9.81
CA ALA A 362 34.07 9.65 -10.50
C ALA A 362 34.30 8.45 -9.54
N ARG A 363 34.62 8.72 -8.27
CA ARG A 363 34.79 7.67 -7.24
C ARG A 363 33.48 6.92 -6.98
N ARG A 364 32.32 7.63 -6.93
CA ARG A 364 31.01 7.01 -6.78
C ARG A 364 30.66 6.09 -7.95
N ARG A 365 30.92 6.54 -9.20
CA ARG A 365 30.69 5.70 -10.38
C ARG A 365 31.51 4.41 -10.32
N GLN A 366 32.79 4.51 -9.94
CA GLN A 366 33.64 3.33 -9.80
C GLN A 366 33.14 2.41 -8.69
N TRP A 367 32.81 2.98 -7.52
CA TRP A 367 32.25 2.22 -6.40
C TRP A 367 30.95 1.48 -6.79
N VAL A 368 30.03 2.13 -7.52
CA VAL A 368 28.81 1.49 -8.03
C VAL A 368 29.15 0.38 -9.02
N ALA A 369 30.12 0.60 -9.91
CA ALA A 369 30.56 -0.42 -10.86
C ALA A 369 31.13 -1.66 -10.14
N ASP A 370 31.96 -1.45 -9.11
CA ASP A 370 32.54 -2.53 -8.30
C ASP A 370 31.45 -3.36 -7.59
N ILE A 371 30.45 -2.70 -7.00
CA ILE A 371 29.31 -3.37 -6.37
C ILE A 371 28.53 -4.19 -7.40
N LYS A 372 28.31 -3.65 -8.59
CA LYS A 372 27.52 -4.27 -9.66
C LYS A 372 28.29 -5.31 -10.49
N ALA A 373 29.58 -5.48 -10.27
CA ALA A 373 30.37 -6.54 -10.90
C ALA A 373 29.89 -7.94 -10.51
N GLY A 374 29.29 -8.09 -9.32
CA GLY A 374 28.64 -9.32 -8.89
C GLY A 374 27.14 -9.37 -9.22
N PRO A 375 26.50 -10.53 -9.02
CA PRO A 375 25.06 -10.69 -9.29
C PRO A 375 24.22 -9.86 -8.31
N ARG A 376 23.16 -9.21 -8.82
CA ARG A 376 22.20 -8.47 -7.99
C ARG A 376 21.40 -9.36 -7.06
N LEU A 377 21.02 -10.54 -7.55
CA LEU A 377 20.16 -11.48 -6.84
C LEU A 377 20.98 -12.54 -6.10
N TYR A 378 20.51 -12.95 -4.94
CA TYR A 378 20.94 -14.21 -4.33
C TYR A 378 20.31 -15.37 -5.10
N ASP A 379 21.01 -16.51 -5.18
CA ASP A 379 20.52 -17.75 -5.81
C ASP A 379 19.86 -17.51 -7.18
N VAL A 380 20.54 -16.74 -8.03
CA VAL A 380 20.05 -16.31 -9.35
C VAL A 380 19.69 -17.50 -10.26
N GLU A 381 20.33 -18.66 -10.05
CA GLU A 381 20.07 -19.91 -10.76
C GLU A 381 18.63 -20.41 -10.57
N ASN A 382 17.98 -20.07 -9.45
CA ASN A 382 16.59 -20.42 -9.20
C ASN A 382 15.60 -19.75 -10.18
N CYS A 383 15.99 -18.64 -10.81
CA CYS A 383 15.18 -17.96 -11.83
C CYS A 383 14.93 -18.80 -13.09
N SER A 384 15.86 -19.70 -13.42
CA SER A 384 15.80 -20.57 -14.61
C SER A 384 15.55 -22.05 -14.26
N ARG A 385 15.31 -22.37 -12.98
CA ARG A 385 15.16 -23.72 -12.50
C ARG A 385 13.92 -24.40 -13.06
N GLN A 386 14.14 -25.50 -13.80
CA GLN A 386 13.06 -26.33 -14.39
C GLN A 386 12.83 -27.58 -13.55
N THR A 387 12.11 -27.43 -12.43
CA THR A 387 11.76 -28.54 -11.53
C THR A 387 10.24 -28.69 -11.40
N VAL A 388 9.82 -29.89 -10.99
CA VAL A 388 8.44 -30.16 -10.56
C VAL A 388 8.52 -30.69 -9.14
N PRO A 389 7.92 -29.98 -8.15
CA PRO A 389 7.13 -28.73 -8.28
C PRO A 389 7.98 -27.55 -8.76
N ILE A 390 7.29 -26.54 -9.33
CA ILE A 390 7.90 -25.31 -9.87
C ILE A 390 8.50 -24.49 -8.73
N HIS A 391 9.74 -24.05 -8.89
CA HIS A 391 10.34 -23.15 -7.92
C HIS A 391 9.70 -21.75 -7.97
N PRO A 392 9.34 -21.10 -6.84
CA PRO A 392 8.66 -19.80 -6.83
C PRO A 392 9.41 -18.70 -7.61
N ALA A 393 10.75 -18.65 -7.50
CA ALA A 393 11.58 -17.71 -8.25
C ALA A 393 11.40 -17.86 -9.77
N ALA A 394 11.35 -19.10 -10.28
CA ALA A 394 11.15 -19.38 -11.70
C ALA A 394 9.76 -18.93 -12.18
N ALA A 395 8.70 -19.20 -11.39
CA ALA A 395 7.34 -18.77 -11.70
C ALA A 395 7.22 -17.23 -11.75
N ILE A 396 7.76 -16.54 -10.73
CA ILE A 396 7.73 -15.08 -10.62
C ILE A 396 8.54 -14.44 -11.76
N THR A 397 9.72 -14.95 -12.05
CA THR A 397 10.57 -14.44 -13.15
C THR A 397 9.93 -14.68 -14.52
N ALA A 398 9.27 -15.83 -14.72
CA ALA A 398 8.56 -16.13 -15.96
C ALA A 398 7.39 -15.16 -16.17
N LEU A 399 6.60 -14.89 -15.12
CA LEU A 399 5.54 -13.88 -15.18
C LEU A 399 6.13 -12.49 -15.49
N ARG A 400 7.19 -12.08 -14.79
CA ARG A 400 7.81 -10.75 -15.00
C ARG A 400 8.28 -10.53 -16.44
N LYS A 401 8.82 -11.58 -17.10
CA LYS A 401 9.32 -11.48 -18.48
C LYS A 401 8.25 -11.09 -19.49
N VAL A 402 7.01 -11.49 -19.27
CA VAL A 402 5.89 -11.24 -20.18
C VAL A 402 4.96 -10.12 -19.72
N PHE A 403 5.16 -9.65 -18.49
CA PHE A 403 4.31 -8.63 -17.87
C PHE A 403 4.76 -7.22 -18.27
N PRO A 404 3.85 -6.30 -18.62
CA PRO A 404 4.20 -4.94 -19.03
C PRO A 404 5.03 -4.19 -17.98
N ARG A 405 5.89 -3.28 -18.43
CA ARG A 405 6.73 -2.46 -17.52
C ARG A 405 5.88 -1.61 -16.57
N ASN A 406 4.83 -0.99 -17.08
CA ASN A 406 3.88 -0.15 -16.35
C ASN A 406 2.75 -0.91 -15.66
N GLY A 407 2.73 -2.25 -15.76
CA GLY A 407 1.74 -3.08 -15.11
C GLY A 407 1.98 -3.15 -13.60
N SER A 408 0.90 -3.18 -12.82
CA SER A 408 0.96 -3.24 -11.35
C SER A 408 0.91 -4.68 -10.87
N VAL A 409 1.85 -5.07 -9.99
CA VAL A 409 1.83 -6.33 -9.26
C VAL A 409 1.51 -6.07 -7.79
N LEU A 410 0.52 -6.78 -7.27
CA LEU A 410 0.22 -6.79 -5.85
C LEU A 410 0.75 -8.08 -5.24
N VAL A 411 1.38 -7.95 -4.07
CA VAL A 411 2.04 -9.08 -3.42
C VAL A 411 1.51 -9.26 -2.00
N ASP A 412 0.97 -10.43 -1.77
CA ASP A 412 0.31 -10.79 -0.53
C ASP A 412 1.29 -11.20 0.58
N SER A 413 0.78 -11.38 1.79
CA SER A 413 1.55 -11.75 2.97
C SER A 413 1.83 -13.25 3.01
N GLY A 414 3.10 -13.62 3.05
CA GLY A 414 3.52 -15.03 3.09
C GLY A 414 4.97 -15.20 2.62
N ALA A 415 5.44 -16.45 2.51
CA ALA A 415 6.77 -16.76 1.99
C ALA A 415 6.95 -16.24 0.54
N HIS A 416 5.89 -16.28 -0.26
CA HIS A 416 5.87 -15.75 -1.63
C HIS A 416 6.21 -14.25 -1.70
N ARG A 417 5.99 -13.46 -0.61
CA ARG A 417 6.39 -12.04 -0.55
C ARG A 417 7.91 -11.89 -0.63
N ALA A 418 8.66 -12.73 0.09
CA ALA A 418 10.13 -12.68 0.03
C ALA A 418 10.62 -12.98 -1.38
N PHE A 419 10.07 -14.02 -2.03
CA PHE A 419 10.41 -14.36 -3.41
C PHE A 419 10.03 -13.24 -4.39
N ALA A 420 8.83 -12.67 -4.27
CA ALA A 420 8.40 -11.58 -5.16
C ALA A 420 9.22 -10.30 -4.92
N GLY A 421 9.49 -9.94 -3.68
CA GLY A 421 10.33 -8.78 -3.36
C GLY A 421 11.72 -8.89 -3.94
N HIS A 422 12.30 -10.10 -3.91
CA HIS A 422 13.65 -10.37 -4.40
C HIS A 422 13.73 -10.55 -5.93
N TYR A 423 12.84 -11.36 -6.52
CA TYR A 423 12.97 -11.79 -7.92
C TYR A 423 12.14 -10.98 -8.92
N TRP A 424 11.15 -10.19 -8.47
CA TRP A 424 10.41 -9.28 -9.33
C TRP A 424 11.20 -7.99 -9.55
N THR A 425 11.38 -7.57 -10.79
CA THR A 425 11.99 -6.27 -11.14
C THR A 425 10.88 -5.23 -11.34
N ALA A 426 10.90 -4.15 -10.55
CA ALA A 426 9.99 -3.01 -10.68
C ALA A 426 10.67 -1.86 -11.44
N TYR A 427 9.90 -1.17 -12.29
CA TYR A 427 10.43 -0.16 -13.19
C TYR A 427 9.84 1.23 -12.99
N GLU A 428 8.68 1.31 -12.35
CA GLU A 428 7.94 2.54 -12.19
C GLU A 428 7.33 2.63 -10.78
N PRO A 429 7.12 3.84 -10.23
CA PRO A 429 6.40 4.03 -8.98
C PRO A 429 4.99 3.42 -9.04
N ARG A 430 4.49 2.95 -7.91
CA ARG A 430 3.14 2.36 -7.76
C ARG A 430 2.87 1.17 -8.67
N THR A 431 3.92 0.44 -9.09
CA THR A 431 3.80 -0.79 -9.87
C THR A 431 4.13 -2.06 -9.09
N TYR A 432 4.74 -1.93 -7.91
CA TYR A 432 4.91 -3.00 -6.93
C TYR A 432 4.22 -2.59 -5.63
N ILE A 433 3.13 -3.24 -5.26
CA ILE A 433 2.27 -2.82 -4.17
C ILE A 433 2.10 -3.97 -3.16
N SER A 434 2.36 -3.72 -1.88
CA SER A 434 2.21 -4.71 -0.82
C SER A 434 1.90 -4.04 0.52
N ALA A 435 1.00 -4.60 1.29
CA ALA A 435 0.76 -4.18 2.68
C ALA A 435 1.84 -4.79 3.57
N THR A 436 2.81 -3.99 4.03
CA THR A 436 4.02 -4.52 4.66
C THR A 436 4.06 -4.34 6.18
N ASN A 437 3.40 -3.34 6.76
CA ASN A 437 3.50 -3.06 8.19
C ASN A 437 2.61 -4.00 9.01
N LEU A 438 1.29 -3.91 8.91
CA LEU A 438 0.39 -4.86 9.56
C LEU A 438 0.47 -6.24 8.90
N GLY A 439 0.52 -6.26 7.59
CA GLY A 439 0.77 -7.46 6.79
C GLY A 439 -0.31 -8.53 6.86
N PRO A 440 -1.60 -8.22 6.71
CA PRO A 440 -2.64 -9.24 6.71
C PRO A 440 -2.49 -10.18 5.52
N MET A 441 -2.89 -11.41 5.69
CA MET A 441 -3.00 -12.39 4.60
C MET A 441 -4.29 -12.15 3.81
N GLY A 442 -4.22 -12.28 2.47
CA GLY A 442 -5.36 -12.13 1.58
C GLY A 442 -5.66 -10.69 1.13
N TRP A 443 -4.89 -9.71 1.59
CA TRP A 443 -5.04 -8.31 1.21
C TRP A 443 -4.94 -8.06 -0.30
N ALA A 444 -3.96 -8.70 -0.96
CA ALA A 444 -3.65 -8.40 -2.36
C ALA A 444 -4.77 -8.78 -3.33
N ILE A 445 -5.60 -9.77 -2.98
CA ILE A 445 -6.67 -10.28 -3.83
C ILE A 445 -7.75 -9.22 -4.07
N PRO A 446 -8.42 -8.67 -3.04
CA PRO A 446 -9.37 -7.57 -3.22
C PRO A 446 -8.69 -6.25 -3.59
N ALA A 447 -7.51 -5.94 -3.05
CA ALA A 447 -6.80 -4.70 -3.38
C ALA A 447 -6.51 -4.58 -4.89
N ALA A 448 -6.27 -5.68 -5.58
CA ALA A 448 -6.07 -5.70 -7.03
C ALA A 448 -7.29 -5.22 -7.83
N ILE A 449 -8.49 -5.44 -7.30
CA ILE A 449 -9.73 -4.92 -7.89
C ILE A 449 -9.71 -3.40 -7.84
N GLY A 450 -9.38 -2.82 -6.68
CA GLY A 450 -9.24 -1.38 -6.54
C GLY A 450 -8.15 -0.79 -7.45
N VAL A 451 -7.00 -1.46 -7.55
CA VAL A 451 -5.91 -1.04 -8.48
C VAL A 451 -6.39 -1.07 -9.93
N GLN A 452 -7.12 -2.12 -10.34
CA GLN A 452 -7.64 -2.21 -11.71
C GLN A 452 -8.71 -1.14 -12.00
N CYS A 453 -9.53 -0.79 -11.00
CA CYS A 453 -10.47 0.33 -11.11
C CYS A 453 -9.74 1.69 -11.25
N ALA A 454 -8.68 1.90 -10.48
CA ALA A 454 -7.86 3.14 -10.56
C ALA A 454 -7.05 3.23 -11.86
N ARG A 455 -6.66 2.09 -12.44
CA ARG A 455 -5.81 1.99 -13.63
C ARG A 455 -6.41 1.05 -14.68
N PRO A 456 -7.55 1.40 -15.28
CA PRO A 456 -8.32 0.50 -16.15
C PRO A 456 -7.54 0.04 -17.39
N ASN A 457 -6.60 0.84 -17.89
CA ASN A 457 -5.83 0.58 -19.10
C ASN A 457 -4.48 -0.12 -18.83
N THR A 458 -4.16 -0.49 -17.58
CA THR A 458 -2.94 -1.21 -17.24
C THR A 458 -3.24 -2.66 -16.86
N ARG A 459 -2.25 -3.53 -16.97
CA ARG A 459 -2.36 -4.90 -16.51
C ARG A 459 -2.10 -4.97 -15.01
N VAL A 460 -2.91 -5.76 -14.32
CA VAL A 460 -2.78 -6.01 -12.88
C VAL A 460 -2.54 -7.51 -12.66
N ALA A 461 -1.55 -7.83 -11.83
CA ALA A 461 -1.29 -9.18 -11.38
C ALA A 461 -1.22 -9.25 -9.85
N VAL A 462 -1.61 -10.38 -9.30
CA VAL A 462 -1.52 -10.72 -7.88
C VAL A 462 -0.59 -11.91 -7.72
N ILE A 463 0.38 -11.79 -6.84
CA ILE A 463 1.20 -12.93 -6.36
C ILE A 463 0.74 -13.22 -4.94
N THR A 464 0.06 -14.33 -4.76
CA THR A 464 -0.57 -14.73 -3.49
C THR A 464 -0.25 -16.18 -3.14
N GLY A 465 -0.62 -16.62 -1.95
CA GLY A 465 -0.47 -18.00 -1.48
C GLY A 465 -1.81 -18.68 -1.26
N ASP A 466 -1.76 -20.01 -1.13
CA ASP A 466 -2.90 -20.86 -0.80
C ASP A 466 -3.61 -20.44 0.50
N GLY A 467 -2.86 -20.08 1.56
CA GLY A 467 -3.42 -19.55 2.80
C GLY A 467 -4.14 -18.21 2.61
N CYS A 468 -3.63 -17.33 1.77
CA CYS A 468 -4.27 -16.05 1.44
C CYS A 468 -5.56 -16.27 0.64
N MET A 469 -5.55 -17.24 -0.30
CA MET A 469 -6.74 -17.63 -1.05
C MET A 469 -7.86 -18.15 -0.14
N GLN A 470 -7.53 -18.84 0.96
CA GLN A 470 -8.54 -19.27 1.95
C GLN A 470 -9.22 -18.11 2.66
N MET A 471 -8.53 -16.98 2.84
CA MET A 471 -9.07 -15.83 3.58
C MET A 471 -9.93 -14.91 2.71
N HIS A 472 -9.44 -14.51 1.54
CA HIS A 472 -10.11 -13.54 0.67
C HIS A 472 -10.25 -13.98 -0.80
N GLY A 473 -10.00 -15.25 -1.11
CA GLY A 473 -10.12 -15.78 -2.47
C GLY A 473 -11.51 -15.63 -3.08
N ILE A 474 -12.55 -15.50 -2.24
CA ILE A 474 -13.93 -15.29 -2.70
C ILE A 474 -14.06 -14.01 -3.56
N GLU A 475 -13.19 -13.00 -3.35
CA GLU A 475 -13.22 -11.75 -4.12
C GLU A 475 -12.80 -11.93 -5.59
N VAL A 476 -12.29 -13.10 -5.98
CA VAL A 476 -12.12 -13.45 -7.38
C VAL A 476 -13.44 -13.38 -8.16
N GLN A 477 -14.58 -13.71 -7.49
CA GLN A 477 -15.90 -13.54 -8.09
C GLN A 477 -16.25 -12.06 -8.35
N THR A 478 -15.79 -11.14 -7.47
CA THR A 478 -16.01 -9.71 -7.67
C THR A 478 -15.24 -9.23 -8.90
N ALA A 479 -13.99 -9.65 -9.08
CA ALA A 479 -13.23 -9.36 -10.30
C ALA A 479 -13.92 -9.91 -11.56
N ALA A 480 -14.46 -11.13 -11.50
CA ALA A 480 -15.20 -11.75 -12.61
C ALA A 480 -16.51 -11.01 -12.91
N ARG A 481 -17.29 -10.64 -11.88
CA ARG A 481 -18.55 -9.89 -12.00
C ARG A 481 -18.37 -8.56 -12.74
N TYR A 482 -17.30 -7.84 -12.45
CA TYR A 482 -16.99 -6.56 -13.09
C TYR A 482 -16.05 -6.70 -14.31
N GLN A 483 -15.78 -7.92 -14.77
CA GLN A 483 -14.96 -8.24 -15.94
C GLN A 483 -13.56 -7.62 -15.89
N LEU A 484 -12.98 -7.55 -14.71
CA LEU A 484 -11.64 -6.99 -14.49
C LEU A 484 -10.56 -8.02 -14.88
N PRO A 485 -9.63 -7.67 -15.80
CA PRO A 485 -8.67 -8.63 -16.36
C PRO A 485 -7.44 -8.82 -15.44
N ILE A 486 -7.67 -9.25 -14.20
CA ILE A 486 -6.64 -9.46 -13.20
C ILE A 486 -6.02 -10.85 -13.35
N ILE A 487 -4.70 -10.95 -13.24
CA ILE A 487 -3.96 -12.22 -13.28
C ILE A 487 -3.62 -12.63 -11.84
N TYR A 488 -4.07 -13.80 -11.41
CA TYR A 488 -3.75 -14.36 -10.10
C TYR A 488 -2.71 -15.48 -10.24
N LEU A 489 -1.49 -15.26 -9.73
CA LEU A 489 -0.46 -16.29 -9.57
C LEU A 489 -0.50 -16.81 -8.12
N VAL A 490 -1.10 -17.98 -7.94
CA VAL A 490 -1.20 -18.63 -6.63
C VAL A 490 0.01 -19.54 -6.42
N ILE A 491 0.86 -19.19 -5.46
CA ILE A 491 1.97 -20.03 -5.02
C ILE A 491 1.43 -21.03 -3.99
N ASN A 492 1.07 -22.21 -4.49
CA ASN A 492 0.49 -23.28 -3.70
C ASN A 492 1.57 -24.21 -3.19
N ASN A 493 1.94 -24.07 -1.91
CA ASN A 493 2.93 -24.92 -1.26
C ASN A 493 2.32 -25.87 -0.21
N GLY A 494 1.00 -25.89 -0.06
CA GLY A 494 0.28 -26.72 0.89
C GLY A 494 0.58 -26.40 2.36
N ALA A 495 1.00 -25.16 2.66
CA ALA A 495 1.37 -24.79 4.02
C ALA A 495 1.36 -23.29 4.30
N LEU A 496 1.17 -22.93 5.58
CA LEU A 496 1.51 -21.62 6.12
C LEU A 496 3.04 -21.49 6.24
N GLY A 497 3.72 -21.28 5.08
CA GLY A 497 5.16 -21.48 4.92
C GLY A 497 6.03 -20.70 5.89
N ASN A 498 5.75 -19.41 6.14
CA ASN A 498 6.49 -18.58 7.09
C ASN A 498 6.30 -19.05 8.53
N VAL A 499 5.10 -19.51 8.90
CA VAL A 499 4.81 -20.07 10.22
C VAL A 499 5.62 -21.35 10.40
N TRP A 500 5.59 -22.24 9.42
CA TRP A 500 6.34 -23.48 9.44
C TRP A 500 7.86 -23.26 9.59
N LEU A 501 8.44 -22.32 8.82
CA LEU A 501 9.86 -21.99 8.90
C LEU A 501 10.28 -21.48 10.28
N ARG A 502 9.49 -20.58 10.87
CA ARG A 502 9.80 -19.97 12.16
C ARG A 502 9.55 -20.95 13.33
N ALA A 503 8.44 -21.67 13.30
CA ALA A 503 8.08 -22.56 14.39
C ALA A 503 9.08 -23.71 14.55
N ARG A 504 9.71 -24.17 13.48
CA ARG A 504 10.77 -25.18 13.54
C ARG A 504 11.99 -24.77 14.38
N GLN A 505 12.21 -23.48 14.57
CA GLN A 505 13.31 -22.98 15.42
C GLN A 505 13.07 -23.25 16.91
N TYR A 506 11.81 -23.49 17.30
CA TYR A 506 11.43 -23.76 18.69
C TYR A 506 11.30 -25.25 19.01
N GLY A 507 11.46 -26.15 18.02
CA GLY A 507 11.38 -27.58 18.19
C GLY A 507 10.54 -28.31 17.15
N ALA A 508 10.11 -29.52 17.48
CA ALA A 508 9.26 -30.33 16.62
C ALA A 508 7.88 -29.67 16.45
N LEU A 509 7.42 -29.58 15.20
CA LEU A 509 6.15 -28.99 14.85
C LEU A 509 5.24 -30.06 14.22
N PRO A 510 4.05 -30.34 14.80
CA PRO A 510 3.04 -31.18 14.16
C PRO A 510 2.65 -30.60 12.79
N ALA A 511 2.72 -31.44 11.75
CA ALA A 511 2.49 -30.98 10.37
C ALA A 511 1.09 -30.38 10.17
N GLU A 512 0.08 -30.92 10.84
CA GLU A 512 -1.32 -30.51 10.79
C GLU A 512 -1.55 -29.06 11.24
N LEU A 513 -0.66 -28.48 12.05
CA LEU A 513 -0.79 -27.08 12.52
C LEU A 513 -0.43 -26.05 11.43
N THR A 514 0.30 -26.46 10.41
CA THR A 514 0.76 -25.55 9.35
C THR A 514 0.45 -26.03 7.96
N SER A 515 0.05 -27.30 7.78
CA SER A 515 -0.33 -27.81 6.47
C SER A 515 -1.68 -27.25 6.03
N ILE A 516 -1.78 -26.94 4.76
CA ILE A 516 -3.01 -26.59 4.07
C ILE A 516 -3.33 -27.74 3.11
N ARG A 517 -4.56 -28.21 3.13
CA ARG A 517 -5.00 -29.22 2.18
C ARG A 517 -4.81 -28.70 0.75
N ASP A 518 -4.32 -29.55 -0.13
CA ASP A 518 -4.20 -29.21 -1.56
C ASP A 518 -5.58 -28.99 -2.18
N HIS A 519 -5.79 -27.83 -2.77
CA HIS A 519 -7.01 -27.41 -3.43
C HIS A 519 -6.77 -27.13 -4.91
N ASP A 520 -7.72 -27.45 -5.77
CA ASP A 520 -7.73 -26.98 -7.16
C ASP A 520 -8.13 -25.50 -7.21
N TRP A 521 -7.17 -24.62 -6.96
CA TRP A 521 -7.39 -23.16 -7.02
C TRP A 521 -7.82 -22.69 -8.41
N ALA A 522 -7.40 -23.37 -9.46
CA ALA A 522 -7.87 -23.08 -10.82
C ALA A 522 -9.35 -23.47 -10.99
N GLY A 523 -9.76 -24.61 -10.45
CA GLY A 523 -11.16 -25.03 -10.38
C GLY A 523 -12.01 -24.07 -9.57
N PHE A 524 -11.50 -23.62 -8.40
CA PHE A 524 -12.16 -22.62 -7.57
C PHE A 524 -12.37 -21.30 -8.33
N ALA A 525 -11.36 -20.78 -9.01
CA ALA A 525 -11.49 -19.56 -9.80
C ALA A 525 -12.49 -19.71 -10.95
N ARG A 526 -12.51 -20.87 -11.63
CA ARG A 526 -13.52 -21.16 -12.68
C ARG A 526 -14.93 -21.20 -12.11
N ALA A 527 -15.14 -21.81 -10.95
CA ALA A 527 -16.42 -21.85 -10.26
C ALA A 527 -16.94 -20.45 -9.89
N LEU A 528 -16.04 -19.50 -9.68
CA LEU A 528 -16.34 -18.08 -9.42
C LEU A 528 -16.44 -17.22 -10.69
N GLY A 529 -16.46 -17.84 -11.88
CA GLY A 529 -16.63 -17.14 -13.16
C GLY A 529 -15.34 -16.58 -13.78
N HIS A 530 -14.18 -16.82 -13.18
CA HIS A 530 -12.89 -16.39 -13.72
C HIS A 530 -12.29 -17.44 -14.66
N LYS A 531 -11.62 -17.00 -15.74
CA LYS A 531 -10.89 -17.92 -16.63
C LYS A 531 -9.61 -18.36 -15.92
N ALA A 532 -9.45 -19.66 -15.69
CA ALA A 532 -8.27 -20.20 -15.05
C ALA A 532 -7.83 -21.54 -15.63
N SER A 533 -6.52 -21.76 -15.67
CA SER A 533 -5.91 -23.03 -16.02
C SER A 533 -4.80 -23.37 -15.03
N PRO A 534 -4.59 -24.64 -14.67
CA PRO A 534 -3.42 -25.02 -13.91
C PRO A 534 -2.18 -24.73 -14.77
N TYR A 535 -1.23 -23.98 -14.18
CA TYR A 535 0.06 -23.78 -14.83
C TYR A 535 0.90 -25.04 -14.60
N ALA A 536 1.20 -25.77 -15.68
CA ALA A 536 2.14 -26.88 -15.67
C ALA A 536 3.29 -26.56 -16.62
N ILE A 537 4.53 -26.66 -16.16
CA ILE A 537 5.68 -26.73 -17.08
C ILE A 537 5.50 -28.03 -17.87
N ARG A 538 5.21 -27.93 -19.18
CA ARG A 538 5.26 -29.11 -20.05
C ARG A 538 6.74 -29.48 -20.20
N PRO A 539 7.16 -30.68 -19.79
CA PRO A 539 8.47 -31.18 -20.17
C PRO A 539 8.55 -31.18 -21.69
N SER A 540 9.64 -30.67 -22.24
CA SER A 540 9.96 -30.85 -23.65
C SER A 540 9.78 -32.33 -23.99
N SER A 541 9.24 -32.66 -25.14
CA SER A 541 8.63 -33.92 -25.59
C SER A 541 9.49 -35.19 -25.53
N ARG A 542 10.32 -35.38 -24.51
CA ARG A 542 11.19 -36.56 -24.33
C ARG A 542 11.16 -37.17 -22.91
N ALA A 543 10.03 -37.22 -22.23
CA ALA A 543 9.86 -38.14 -21.09
C ALA A 543 8.38 -38.38 -20.79
N ARG A 544 7.69 -39.13 -21.63
CA ARG A 544 6.44 -39.79 -21.22
C ARG A 544 6.79 -41.13 -20.58
N SER A 545 7.06 -41.18 -19.28
CA SER A 545 6.93 -42.41 -18.51
C SER A 545 5.70 -42.27 -17.61
N ARG A 546 4.73 -43.12 -17.91
CA ARG A 546 3.51 -43.30 -17.12
C ARG A 546 3.87 -43.78 -15.71
N ARG A 547 3.72 -42.96 -14.69
CA ARG A 547 3.49 -43.46 -13.30
C ARG A 547 2.01 -43.33 -13.00
N ARG A 548 1.32 -44.49 -13.01
CA ARG A 548 -0.01 -44.64 -12.41
C ARG A 548 0.14 -44.52 -10.90
N LEU A 549 -0.63 -43.65 -10.28
CA LEU A 549 -0.80 -43.63 -8.82
C LEU A 549 -1.52 -44.90 -8.40
N PRO A 550 -1.10 -45.57 -7.29
CA PRO A 550 -1.83 -46.70 -6.77
C PRO A 550 -3.19 -46.27 -6.19
N PRO A 551 -4.21 -47.16 -6.22
CA PRO A 551 -5.53 -46.83 -5.71
C PRO A 551 -5.52 -46.63 -4.22
N ALA A 552 -6.24 -45.59 -3.76
CA ALA A 552 -6.46 -45.27 -2.36
C ALA A 552 -7.12 -46.47 -1.65
N ARG A 553 -6.47 -47.05 -0.63
CA ARG A 553 -7.09 -48.00 0.29
C ARG A 553 -8.14 -47.25 1.13
N ARG A 554 -9.41 -47.68 1.01
CA ARG A 554 -10.47 -47.32 1.95
C ARG A 554 -10.15 -47.96 3.33
N ARG A 555 -10.11 -47.18 4.37
CA ARG A 555 -10.53 -47.52 5.74
C ARG A 555 -11.17 -46.29 6.36
#